data_05c0ea653949d82fb3bb9e63109bcdf6
#
_entry.id   05c0ea653949d82fb3bb9e63109bcdf6
#
_cell.length_a   1.000
_cell.length_b   1.000
_cell.length_c   1.000
_cell.angle_alpha   90.00
_cell.angle_beta   90.00
_cell.angle_gamma   90.00
#
_symmetry.space_group_name_H-M   'P 1'
#
loop_
_entity.id
_entity.type
_entity.pdbx_description
1 polymer ?
#
loop_
_entity_poly.entity_id
_entity_poly.type
_entity_poly.pdbx_seq_one_letter_code
_entity_poly.pdbx_strand_id
1 'polypeptide(L)'
;PGAGKSMLAERLPGILPPLDAREALEVSMIASLSGPGSGGLADGRMRRRRPFRNPHHSSSMAAMIGGGNRARPGEVSLAHGGVLFLDELPECSRQVLESLRQPIESGRAVVARANAHVSYPARFQFISAMNPCRCGHLGDAELACSRAPRCAEDYQRKLSGPLLDRIDMHIQVPNVSIADLDLPPASEGSAEVAARIARARAVQRDRYEGLAPDDEPDNTIRLPIRLNAQADGKLLEAVANPDDQGRALLRQASERMHLSARGYHRVLRVARTLADLEAADGVRRVHVAEALSYRRLHTVA
;
A
#
# COMPACT_ATOMS: atom_id res chain seq x y z
N PRO A 1 -7.52 18.31 9.03
CA PRO A 1 -6.21 18.44 9.72
C PRO A 1 -6.31 17.88 11.15
N GLY A 2 -5.19 17.37 11.71
CA GLY A 2 -5.21 16.95 13.12
C GLY A 2 -5.86 15.59 13.46
N ALA A 3 -6.37 14.85 12.48
CA ALA A 3 -7.02 13.54 12.70
C ALA A 3 -6.05 12.37 12.99
N GLY A 4 -4.77 12.63 13.24
CA GLY A 4 -3.79 11.58 13.59
C GLY A 4 -3.36 10.66 12.44
N LYS A 5 -3.63 10.98 11.17
CA LYS A 5 -3.31 10.12 10.00
C LYS A 5 -1.84 9.71 9.93
N SER A 6 -0.92 10.65 10.07
CA SER A 6 0.53 10.40 10.01
C SER A 6 0.98 9.54 11.19
N MET A 7 0.44 9.81 12.40
CA MET A 7 0.71 9.01 13.59
C MET A 7 0.25 7.54 13.45
N LEU A 8 -0.88 7.31 12.78
CA LEU A 8 -1.36 5.95 12.47
C LEU A 8 -0.42 5.26 11.50
N ALA A 9 0.02 5.96 10.43
CA ALA A 9 0.94 5.41 9.45
C ALA A 9 2.29 5.00 10.06
N GLU A 10 2.85 5.81 10.96
CA GLU A 10 4.11 5.54 11.66
C GLU A 10 4.05 4.31 12.59
N ARG A 11 2.86 3.95 13.07
CA ARG A 11 2.65 2.75 13.91
C ARG A 11 2.51 1.46 13.12
N LEU A 12 2.21 1.51 11.81
CA LEU A 12 2.00 0.32 10.98
C LEU A 12 3.19 -0.66 10.99
N PRO A 13 4.47 -0.24 10.90
CA PRO A 13 5.58 -1.19 10.96
C PRO A 13 5.63 -2.01 12.26
N GLY A 14 5.11 -1.45 13.36
CA GLY A 14 5.07 -2.09 14.67
C GLY A 14 4.08 -3.24 14.79
N ILE A 15 3.07 -3.30 13.94
CA ILE A 15 2.07 -4.38 13.90
C ILE A 15 2.33 -5.39 12.79
N LEU A 16 3.29 -5.14 11.89
CA LEU A 16 3.69 -6.09 10.86
C LEU A 16 4.64 -7.16 11.42
N PRO A 17 4.54 -8.41 10.96
CA PRO A 17 5.49 -9.45 11.34
C PRO A 17 6.93 -9.04 11.02
N PRO A 18 7.92 -9.48 11.83
CA PRO A 18 9.33 -9.22 11.55
C PRO A 18 9.72 -9.76 10.18
N LEU A 19 10.82 -9.24 9.63
CA LEU A 19 11.40 -9.76 8.39
C LEU A 19 11.87 -11.20 8.61
N ASP A 20 11.56 -12.10 7.67
CA ASP A 20 12.20 -13.41 7.62
C ASP A 20 13.68 -13.28 7.17
N ALA A 21 14.44 -14.38 7.23
CA ALA A 21 15.87 -14.33 6.93
C ALA A 21 16.17 -13.85 5.49
N ARG A 22 15.33 -14.24 4.52
CA ARG A 22 15.47 -13.84 3.13
C ARG A 22 15.08 -12.38 2.92
N GLU A 23 13.94 -11.96 3.47
CA GLU A 23 13.51 -10.56 3.45
C GLU A 23 14.56 -9.65 4.12
N ALA A 24 15.11 -10.08 5.25
CA ALA A 24 16.15 -9.35 5.99
C ALA A 24 17.42 -9.19 5.15
N LEU A 25 17.82 -10.22 4.41
CA LEU A 25 18.95 -10.18 3.49
C LEU A 25 18.68 -9.20 2.34
N GLU A 26 17.55 -9.31 1.65
CA GLU A 26 17.17 -8.44 0.53
C GLU A 26 17.15 -6.96 0.96
N VAL A 27 16.52 -6.64 2.09
CA VAL A 27 16.45 -5.28 2.65
C VAL A 27 17.83 -4.75 3.02
N SER A 28 18.68 -5.59 3.62
CA SER A 28 20.05 -5.20 4.03
C SER A 28 20.96 -4.97 2.83
N MET A 29 20.82 -5.76 1.76
CA MET A 29 21.54 -5.57 0.51
C MET A 29 21.19 -4.23 -0.15
N ILE A 30 19.89 -3.92 -0.26
CA ILE A 30 19.43 -2.64 -0.83
C ILE A 30 19.96 -1.47 0.00
N ALA A 31 19.90 -1.56 1.33
CA ALA A 31 20.40 -0.51 2.21
C ALA A 31 21.90 -0.26 2.01
N SER A 32 22.69 -1.31 1.83
CA SER A 32 24.15 -1.21 1.60
C SER A 32 24.51 -0.43 0.33
N LEU A 33 23.66 -0.47 -0.69
CA LEU A 33 23.85 0.27 -1.94
C LEU A 33 23.61 1.77 -1.81
N SER A 34 22.96 2.21 -0.74
CA SER A 34 22.66 3.64 -0.49
C SER A 34 23.85 4.41 0.09
N GLY A 35 24.85 3.74 0.60
CA GLY A 35 26.09 4.32 1.11
C GLY A 35 26.39 3.96 2.57
N PRO A 36 27.56 4.36 3.09
CA PRO A 36 27.95 4.11 4.47
C PRO A 36 26.94 4.71 5.46
N GLY A 37 26.70 4.02 6.58
CA GLY A 37 25.76 4.45 7.61
C GLY A 37 24.29 4.17 7.30
N SER A 38 23.98 3.53 6.16
CA SER A 38 22.61 3.18 5.81
C SER A 38 22.05 1.99 6.60
N GLY A 39 22.86 1.37 7.48
CA GLY A 39 22.45 0.25 8.33
C GLY A 39 22.22 -1.04 7.54
N GLY A 40 23.00 -1.29 6.49
CA GLY A 40 23.00 -2.50 5.69
C GLY A 40 24.14 -3.45 6.03
N LEU A 41 24.37 -4.46 5.17
CA LEU A 41 25.45 -5.44 5.31
C LEU A 41 26.85 -4.79 5.31
N ALA A 42 27.00 -3.63 4.66
CA ALA A 42 28.25 -2.86 4.69
C ALA A 42 28.63 -2.40 6.09
N ASP A 43 27.66 -2.27 6.99
CA ASP A 43 27.88 -1.91 8.40
C ASP A 43 27.96 -3.16 9.31
N GLY A 44 28.07 -4.37 8.73
CA GLY A 44 28.17 -5.64 9.45
C GLY A 44 26.88 -6.05 10.17
N ARG A 45 25.73 -5.44 9.84
CA ARG A 45 24.46 -5.70 10.51
C ARG A 45 23.36 -6.08 9.52
N MET A 46 22.57 -7.06 9.88
CA MET A 46 21.36 -7.44 9.15
C MET A 46 20.16 -6.73 9.75
N ARG A 47 19.36 -6.08 8.89
CA ARG A 47 18.11 -5.43 9.32
C ARG A 47 17.05 -6.48 9.64
N ARG A 48 16.48 -6.40 10.84
CA ARG A 48 15.40 -7.29 11.28
C ARG A 48 14.03 -6.60 11.30
N ARG A 49 14.01 -5.27 11.36
CA ARG A 49 12.77 -4.47 11.35
C ARG A 49 12.42 -4.05 9.93
N ARG A 50 11.13 -4.07 9.62
CA ARG A 50 10.62 -3.57 8.34
C ARG A 50 10.94 -2.09 8.17
N PRO A 51 11.47 -1.67 7.01
CA PRO A 51 11.75 -0.26 6.76
C PRO A 51 10.44 0.55 6.75
N PHE A 52 10.53 1.76 7.30
CA PHE A 52 9.52 2.80 7.14
C PHE A 52 10.17 3.98 6.46
N ARG A 53 9.65 4.36 5.30
CA ARG A 53 10.16 5.50 4.52
C ARG A 53 9.07 6.52 4.39
N ASN A 54 9.38 7.76 4.79
CA ASN A 54 8.48 8.90 4.74
C ASN A 54 9.21 10.08 4.08
N PRO A 55 9.42 10.03 2.74
CA PRO A 55 10.04 11.13 2.02
C PRO A 55 9.12 12.36 2.03
N HIS A 56 9.72 13.52 2.20
CA HIS A 56 8.99 14.79 2.13
C HIS A 56 8.32 14.96 0.75
N HIS A 57 7.15 15.57 0.68
CA HIS A 57 6.39 15.77 -0.58
C HIS A 57 7.17 16.53 -1.67
N SER A 58 8.17 17.33 -1.30
CA SER A 58 9.06 18.04 -2.24
C SER A 58 10.18 17.17 -2.80
N SER A 59 10.28 15.90 -2.44
CA SER A 59 11.31 15.00 -2.93
C SER A 59 11.31 14.91 -4.46
N SER A 60 12.50 14.88 -5.06
CA SER A 60 12.64 14.74 -6.50
C SER A 60 12.33 13.32 -6.99
N MET A 61 12.02 13.15 -8.28
CA MET A 61 11.87 11.85 -8.90
C MET A 61 13.12 10.96 -8.72
N ALA A 62 14.31 11.55 -8.80
CA ALA A 62 15.57 10.82 -8.60
C ALA A 62 15.75 10.34 -7.15
N ALA A 63 15.31 11.11 -6.18
CA ALA A 63 15.29 10.68 -4.77
C ALA A 63 14.27 9.55 -4.58
N MET A 64 13.11 9.63 -5.23
CA MET A 64 12.03 8.66 -5.09
C MET A 64 12.36 7.31 -5.75
N ILE A 65 12.73 7.31 -7.03
CA ILE A 65 12.96 6.09 -7.83
C ILE A 65 14.40 5.61 -7.72
N GLY A 66 15.33 6.55 -7.63
CA GLY A 66 16.75 6.29 -7.68
C GLY A 66 17.43 6.97 -8.86
N GLY A 67 18.77 6.98 -8.84
CA GLY A 67 19.52 7.64 -9.89
C GLY A 67 20.95 8.01 -9.50
N GLY A 68 21.42 9.12 -10.08
CA GLY A 68 22.81 9.54 -9.97
C GLY A 68 23.77 8.71 -10.83
N ASN A 69 25.06 9.08 -10.83
CA ASN A 69 26.08 8.43 -11.67
C ASN A 69 26.27 6.94 -11.33
N ARG A 70 25.95 6.53 -10.12
CA ARG A 70 26.08 5.14 -9.65
C ARG A 70 24.75 4.38 -9.66
N ALA A 71 23.71 4.90 -10.31
CA ALA A 71 22.36 4.33 -10.37
C ALA A 71 21.86 3.82 -9.00
N ARG A 72 22.03 4.61 -7.93
CA ARG A 72 21.66 4.21 -6.56
C ARG A 72 20.16 4.01 -6.40
N PRO A 73 19.72 3.10 -5.49
CA PRO A 73 18.30 2.93 -5.19
C PRO A 73 17.71 4.18 -4.55
N GLY A 74 16.45 4.48 -4.87
CA GLY A 74 15.67 5.56 -4.26
C GLY A 74 14.76 5.06 -3.14
N GLU A 75 13.90 5.96 -2.63
CA GLU A 75 13.00 5.71 -1.49
C GLU A 75 12.08 4.52 -1.70
N VAL A 76 11.57 4.29 -2.93
CA VAL A 76 10.71 3.13 -3.24
C VAL A 76 11.43 1.80 -3.04
N SER A 77 12.71 1.74 -3.38
CA SER A 77 13.53 0.54 -3.18
C SER A 77 13.98 0.40 -1.72
N LEU A 78 14.26 1.52 -1.05
CA LEU A 78 14.60 1.55 0.38
C LEU A 78 13.42 1.18 1.27
N ALA A 79 12.18 1.31 0.77
CA ALA A 79 10.97 0.84 1.43
C ALA A 79 10.68 -0.65 1.21
N HIS A 80 11.48 -1.36 0.40
CA HIS A 80 11.27 -2.77 0.10
C HIS A 80 11.10 -3.62 1.37
N GLY A 81 10.11 -4.50 1.38
CA GLY A 81 9.77 -5.33 2.54
C GLY A 81 9.12 -4.58 3.71
N GLY A 82 8.86 -3.28 3.57
CA GLY A 82 8.29 -2.41 4.59
C GLY A 82 7.19 -1.49 4.09
N VAL A 83 7.21 -0.24 4.52
CA VAL A 83 6.18 0.77 4.25
C VAL A 83 6.79 2.00 3.59
N LEU A 84 6.18 2.45 2.51
CA LEU A 84 6.38 3.77 1.93
C LEU A 84 5.16 4.62 2.27
N PHE A 85 5.35 5.65 3.07
CA PHE A 85 4.33 6.60 3.46
C PHE A 85 4.54 7.93 2.75
N LEU A 86 3.51 8.44 2.08
CA LEU A 86 3.51 9.78 1.51
C LEU A 86 2.40 10.60 2.16
N ASP A 87 2.80 11.55 2.99
CA ASP A 87 1.89 12.54 3.52
C ASP A 87 1.61 13.63 2.48
N GLU A 88 0.45 14.26 2.59
CA GLU A 88 0.02 15.32 1.67
C GLU A 88 0.16 14.92 0.18
N LEU A 89 -0.30 13.72 -0.17
CA LEU A 89 -0.13 13.14 -1.51
C LEU A 89 -0.38 14.11 -2.67
N PRO A 90 -1.41 14.99 -2.69
CA PRO A 90 -1.62 15.94 -3.77
C PRO A 90 -0.60 17.09 -3.84
N GLU A 91 0.26 17.25 -2.84
CA GLU A 91 1.36 18.24 -2.87
C GLU A 91 2.64 17.68 -3.50
N CYS A 92 2.73 16.35 -3.69
CA CYS A 92 3.80 15.75 -4.46
C CYS A 92 3.76 16.22 -5.93
N SER A 93 4.92 16.38 -6.55
CA SER A 93 4.98 16.74 -7.96
C SER A 93 4.35 15.66 -8.84
N ARG A 94 3.73 16.09 -9.95
CA ARG A 94 3.10 15.14 -10.90
C ARG A 94 4.09 14.10 -11.42
N GLN A 95 5.33 14.49 -11.65
CA GLN A 95 6.39 13.57 -12.08
C GLN A 95 6.63 12.45 -11.06
N VAL A 96 6.68 12.79 -9.78
CA VAL A 96 6.84 11.82 -8.69
C VAL A 96 5.64 10.89 -8.64
N LEU A 97 4.41 11.40 -8.66
CA LEU A 97 3.19 10.60 -8.62
C LEU A 97 3.11 9.60 -9.79
N GLU A 98 3.41 10.05 -11.01
CA GLU A 98 3.42 9.17 -12.18
C GLU A 98 4.54 8.12 -12.13
N SER A 99 5.70 8.46 -11.57
CA SER A 99 6.81 7.52 -11.42
C SER A 99 6.56 6.38 -10.44
N LEU A 100 5.65 6.56 -9.48
CA LEU A 100 5.25 5.53 -8.52
C LEU A 100 4.38 4.42 -9.14
N ARG A 101 3.73 4.68 -10.28
CA ARG A 101 2.77 3.73 -10.89
C ARG A 101 3.40 2.39 -11.20
N GLN A 102 4.61 2.40 -11.76
CA GLN A 102 5.32 1.18 -12.12
C GLN A 102 5.77 0.39 -10.87
N PRO A 103 6.47 0.97 -9.89
CA PRO A 103 6.86 0.24 -8.68
C PRO A 103 5.69 -0.37 -7.91
N ILE A 104 4.57 0.35 -7.79
CA ILE A 104 3.36 -0.14 -7.10
C ILE A 104 2.78 -1.37 -7.82
N GLU A 105 2.84 -1.41 -9.15
CA GLU A 105 2.28 -2.50 -9.96
C GLU A 105 3.24 -3.69 -10.09
N SER A 106 4.50 -3.40 -10.46
CA SER A 106 5.49 -4.45 -10.77
C SER A 106 6.30 -4.94 -9.57
N GLY A 107 6.30 -4.20 -8.46
CA GLY A 107 7.17 -4.46 -7.31
C GLY A 107 8.65 -4.24 -7.60
N ARG A 108 8.97 -3.45 -8.63
CA ARG A 108 10.34 -3.14 -9.09
C ARG A 108 10.48 -1.67 -9.44
N ALA A 109 11.64 -1.09 -9.13
CA ALA A 109 12.04 0.24 -9.59
C ALA A 109 13.18 0.10 -10.59
N VAL A 110 12.99 0.62 -11.80
CA VAL A 110 13.99 0.59 -12.86
C VAL A 110 14.70 1.94 -12.95
N VAL A 111 16.01 1.91 -12.76
CA VAL A 111 16.88 3.08 -12.91
C VAL A 111 17.64 2.93 -14.22
N ALA A 112 17.19 3.65 -15.26
CA ALA A 112 17.82 3.67 -16.56
C ALA A 112 18.75 4.87 -16.68
N ARG A 113 20.02 4.63 -17.06
CA ARG A 113 21.05 5.63 -17.38
C ARG A 113 21.78 5.22 -18.64
N ALA A 114 22.50 6.15 -19.26
CA ALA A 114 23.23 5.89 -20.50
C ALA A 114 24.13 4.66 -20.41
N ASN A 115 24.74 4.40 -19.24
CA ASN A 115 25.71 3.35 -19.04
C ASN A 115 25.23 2.24 -18.06
N ALA A 116 23.99 2.29 -17.56
CA ALA A 116 23.50 1.31 -16.59
C ALA A 116 21.98 1.18 -16.63
N HIS A 117 21.50 -0.03 -16.73
CA HIS A 117 20.10 -0.43 -16.56
C HIS A 117 20.03 -1.31 -15.32
N VAL A 118 19.56 -0.75 -14.20
CA VAL A 118 19.51 -1.46 -12.92
C VAL A 118 18.06 -1.55 -12.45
N SER A 119 17.62 -2.75 -12.11
CA SER A 119 16.30 -3.00 -11.53
C SER A 119 16.46 -3.36 -10.07
N TYR A 120 15.83 -2.57 -9.19
CA TYR A 120 15.79 -2.81 -7.75
C TYR A 120 14.45 -3.39 -7.32
N PRO A 121 14.41 -4.32 -6.36
CA PRO A 121 13.17 -4.71 -5.71
C PRO A 121 12.50 -3.50 -5.05
N ALA A 122 11.18 -3.40 -5.17
CA ALA A 122 10.38 -2.30 -4.62
C ALA A 122 8.99 -2.82 -4.19
N ARG A 123 8.95 -3.95 -3.47
CA ARG A 123 7.73 -4.51 -2.89
C ARG A 123 7.53 -3.90 -1.51
N PHE A 124 6.68 -2.91 -1.41
CA PHE A 124 6.38 -2.18 -0.19
C PHE A 124 4.86 -2.05 -0.01
N GLN A 125 4.41 -1.83 1.20
CA GLN A 125 3.06 -1.37 1.47
C GLN A 125 3.01 0.14 1.22
N PHE A 126 2.25 0.55 0.21
CA PHE A 126 2.06 1.97 -0.09
C PHE A 126 0.95 2.54 0.78
N ILE A 127 1.28 3.54 1.56
CA ILE A 127 0.34 4.29 2.38
C ILE A 127 0.44 5.76 1.97
N SER A 128 -0.69 6.40 1.83
CA SER A 128 -0.72 7.85 1.60
C SER A 128 -1.80 8.50 2.43
N ALA A 129 -1.56 9.73 2.83
CA ALA A 129 -2.53 10.57 3.50
C ALA A 129 -2.78 11.84 2.70
N MET A 130 -4.00 12.32 2.76
CA MET A 130 -4.36 13.64 2.22
C MET A 130 -5.48 14.25 3.04
N ASN A 131 -5.61 15.55 2.96
CA ASN A 131 -6.78 16.25 3.46
C ASN A 131 -7.91 16.22 2.40
N PRO A 132 -9.16 16.44 2.77
CA PRO A 132 -10.26 16.43 1.80
C PRO A 132 -10.18 17.59 0.79
N CYS A 133 -9.55 18.69 1.19
CA CYS A 133 -9.27 19.87 0.36
C CYS A 133 -8.00 20.56 0.85
N ARG A 134 -7.49 21.53 0.10
CA ARG A 134 -6.27 22.26 0.48
C ARG A 134 -6.38 23.03 1.81
N CYS A 135 -7.54 23.58 2.13
CA CYS A 135 -7.80 24.24 3.42
C CYS A 135 -8.03 23.25 4.57
N GLY A 136 -8.37 21.99 4.27
CA GLY A 136 -8.59 20.94 5.28
C GLY A 136 -10.00 20.92 5.90
N HIS A 137 -10.85 21.88 5.61
CA HIS A 137 -12.14 22.11 6.31
C HIS A 137 -13.36 21.81 5.42
N LEU A 138 -13.22 20.93 4.40
CA LEU A 138 -14.37 20.50 3.62
C LEU A 138 -15.35 19.73 4.52
N GLY A 139 -16.61 20.17 4.53
CA GLY A 139 -17.64 19.58 5.39
C GLY A 139 -17.82 20.27 6.75
N ASP A 140 -16.99 21.24 7.07
CA ASP A 140 -17.16 22.11 8.23
C ASP A 140 -17.75 23.45 7.75
N ALA A 141 -19.03 23.69 8.07
CA ALA A 141 -19.75 24.86 7.57
C ALA A 141 -19.17 26.20 8.06
N GLU A 142 -18.53 26.22 9.23
CA GLU A 142 -17.98 27.42 9.84
C GLU A 142 -16.56 27.74 9.34
N LEU A 143 -15.77 26.71 9.02
CA LEU A 143 -14.36 26.84 8.65
C LEU A 143 -14.11 26.63 7.16
N ALA A 144 -15.13 26.22 6.39
CA ALA A 144 -15.00 26.02 4.95
C ALA A 144 -14.59 27.30 4.24
N CYS A 145 -13.62 27.20 3.33
CA CYS A 145 -13.18 28.36 2.55
C CYS A 145 -14.30 28.77 1.56
N SER A 146 -14.29 30.07 1.17
CA SER A 146 -15.25 30.64 0.22
C SER A 146 -15.25 29.98 -1.17
N ARG A 147 -14.27 29.13 -1.49
CA ARG A 147 -14.16 28.39 -2.74
C ARG A 147 -14.69 26.97 -2.67
N ALA A 148 -15.24 26.53 -1.54
CA ALA A 148 -15.87 25.21 -1.44
C ALA A 148 -17.10 25.11 -2.40
N PRO A 149 -17.34 23.97 -3.07
CA PRO A 149 -16.54 22.71 -3.12
C PRO A 149 -15.37 22.72 -4.12
N ARG A 150 -15.22 23.74 -4.98
CA ARG A 150 -14.20 23.80 -6.04
C ARG A 150 -12.78 23.61 -5.54
N CYS A 151 -12.45 24.09 -4.34
CA CYS A 151 -11.12 23.91 -3.77
C CYS A 151 -10.78 22.43 -3.52
N ALA A 152 -11.78 21.60 -3.20
CA ALA A 152 -11.61 20.16 -3.04
C ALA A 152 -11.40 19.47 -4.39
N GLU A 153 -12.18 19.83 -5.39
CA GLU A 153 -12.04 19.30 -6.73
C GLU A 153 -10.66 19.62 -7.33
N ASP A 154 -10.22 20.89 -7.24
CA ASP A 154 -8.91 21.33 -7.74
C ASP A 154 -7.76 20.60 -7.02
N TYR A 155 -7.92 20.33 -5.73
CA TYR A 155 -6.93 19.62 -4.93
C TYR A 155 -6.86 18.14 -5.31
N GLN A 156 -8.01 17.48 -5.44
CA GLN A 156 -8.09 16.06 -5.75
C GLN A 156 -7.73 15.77 -7.22
N ARG A 157 -8.01 16.68 -8.15
CA ARG A 157 -7.63 16.56 -9.58
C ARG A 157 -6.12 16.46 -9.83
N LYS A 158 -5.29 16.82 -8.85
CA LYS A 158 -3.83 16.59 -8.94
C LYS A 158 -3.48 15.10 -8.97
N LEU A 159 -4.35 14.25 -8.42
CA LEU A 159 -4.19 12.80 -8.43
C LEU A 159 -4.79 12.21 -9.70
N SER A 160 -3.98 11.47 -10.46
CA SER A 160 -4.48 10.81 -11.68
C SER A 160 -5.38 9.61 -11.34
N GLY A 161 -6.47 9.43 -12.10
CA GLY A 161 -7.31 8.24 -11.97
C GLY A 161 -6.52 6.93 -12.01
N PRO A 162 -5.57 6.76 -12.94
CA PRO A 162 -4.70 5.59 -12.97
C PRO A 162 -3.87 5.33 -11.72
N LEU A 163 -3.45 6.36 -10.97
CA LEU A 163 -2.77 6.18 -9.68
C LEU A 163 -3.77 5.72 -8.61
N LEU A 164 -4.92 6.40 -8.51
CA LEU A 164 -5.97 6.05 -7.55
C LEU A 164 -6.51 4.63 -7.78
N ASP A 165 -6.63 4.20 -9.04
CA ASP A 165 -7.04 2.83 -9.37
C ASP A 165 -6.04 1.77 -8.87
N ARG A 166 -4.78 2.15 -8.58
CA ARG A 166 -3.75 1.28 -8.01
C ARG A 166 -3.75 1.21 -6.49
N ILE A 167 -4.52 2.05 -5.83
CA ILE A 167 -4.72 2.01 -4.37
C ILE A 167 -5.84 1.04 -4.07
N ASP A 168 -5.60 0.06 -3.19
CA ASP A 168 -6.56 -0.99 -2.89
C ASP A 168 -7.69 -0.50 -1.99
N MET A 169 -7.40 0.39 -1.03
CA MET A 169 -8.34 0.82 0.00
C MET A 169 -8.29 2.34 0.19
N HIS A 170 -9.46 2.96 0.30
CA HIS A 170 -9.61 4.36 0.67
C HIS A 170 -10.38 4.45 1.99
N ILE A 171 -9.76 5.08 2.99
CA ILE A 171 -10.29 5.15 4.35
C ILE A 171 -10.46 6.61 4.73
N GLN A 172 -11.64 6.98 5.19
CA GLN A 172 -11.87 8.28 5.80
C GLN A 172 -11.55 8.20 7.30
N VAL A 173 -10.69 9.10 7.75
CA VAL A 173 -10.36 9.25 9.17
C VAL A 173 -11.09 10.51 9.66
N PRO A 174 -12.12 10.37 10.48
CA PRO A 174 -12.86 11.51 11.02
C PRO A 174 -11.97 12.35 11.94
N ASN A 175 -12.35 13.60 12.14
CA ASN A 175 -11.69 14.44 13.14
C ASN A 175 -11.98 13.89 14.55
N VAL A 176 -10.98 13.94 15.42
CA VAL A 176 -11.11 13.58 16.81
C VAL A 176 -11.77 14.76 17.53
N SER A 177 -12.92 14.54 18.15
CA SER A 177 -13.57 15.55 19.00
C SER A 177 -12.92 15.60 20.39
N ILE A 178 -13.13 16.69 21.12
CA ILE A 178 -12.65 16.80 22.52
C ILE A 178 -13.29 15.67 23.37
N ALA A 179 -14.55 15.34 23.12
CA ALA A 179 -15.24 14.26 23.82
C ALA A 179 -14.62 12.88 23.55
N ASP A 180 -14.03 12.66 22.35
CA ASP A 180 -13.34 11.41 22.04
C ASP A 180 -12.04 11.24 22.83
N LEU A 181 -11.41 12.35 23.28
CA LEU A 181 -10.18 12.30 24.07
C LEU A 181 -10.44 11.81 25.52
N ASP A 182 -11.67 11.98 26.02
CA ASP A 182 -12.08 11.53 27.35
C ASP A 182 -12.55 10.07 27.35
N LEU A 183 -12.64 9.42 26.19
CA LEU A 183 -13.05 8.02 26.09
C LEU A 183 -11.97 7.10 26.67
N PRO A 184 -12.39 5.98 27.31
CA PRO A 184 -11.44 4.98 27.76
C PRO A 184 -10.63 4.43 26.57
N PRO A 185 -9.39 3.96 26.81
CA PRO A 185 -8.58 3.35 25.76
C PRO A 185 -9.34 2.22 25.06
N ALA A 186 -9.09 2.04 23.76
CA ALA A 186 -9.68 0.94 23.02
C ALA A 186 -9.36 -0.41 23.68
N SER A 187 -10.31 -1.33 23.63
CA SER A 187 -10.16 -2.69 24.19
C SER A 187 -9.10 -3.53 23.48
N GLU A 188 -8.76 -3.18 22.24
CA GLU A 188 -7.74 -3.83 21.41
C GLU A 188 -6.55 -2.90 21.22
N GLY A 189 -5.36 -3.34 21.64
CA GLY A 189 -4.10 -2.63 21.46
C GLY A 189 -3.27 -3.16 20.28
N SER A 190 -2.09 -2.58 20.09
CA SER A 190 -1.20 -2.95 18.98
C SER A 190 -0.72 -4.41 19.07
N ALA A 191 -0.61 -4.99 20.27
CA ALA A 191 -0.17 -6.38 20.46
C ALA A 191 -1.21 -7.38 19.92
N GLU A 192 -2.50 -7.17 20.22
CA GLU A 192 -3.60 -8.00 19.76
C GLU A 192 -3.73 -7.92 18.24
N VAL A 193 -3.65 -6.71 17.68
CA VAL A 193 -3.65 -6.47 16.23
C VAL A 193 -2.47 -7.17 15.56
N ALA A 194 -1.26 -7.05 16.12
CA ALA A 194 -0.06 -7.70 15.59
C ALA A 194 -0.21 -9.23 15.60
N ALA A 195 -0.77 -9.81 16.67
CA ALA A 195 -1.02 -11.25 16.76
C ALA A 195 -2.03 -11.72 15.70
N ARG A 196 -3.10 -10.95 15.46
CA ARG A 196 -4.09 -11.25 14.40
C ARG A 196 -3.46 -11.19 13.02
N ILE A 197 -2.65 -10.17 12.74
CA ILE A 197 -1.92 -10.03 11.48
C ILE A 197 -0.93 -11.18 11.28
N ALA A 198 -0.20 -11.58 12.33
CA ALA A 198 0.75 -12.68 12.25
C ALA A 198 0.07 -14.00 11.87
N ARG A 199 -1.13 -14.30 12.43
CA ARG A 199 -1.91 -15.47 12.05
C ARG A 199 -2.34 -15.42 10.57
N ALA A 200 -2.90 -14.29 10.12
CA ALA A 200 -3.31 -14.13 8.73
C ALA A 200 -2.11 -14.28 7.76
N ARG A 201 -0.94 -13.75 8.13
CA ARG A 201 0.30 -13.90 7.34
C ARG A 201 0.82 -15.34 7.31
N ALA A 202 0.66 -16.12 8.38
CA ALA A 202 0.98 -17.54 8.40
C ALA A 202 0.09 -18.30 7.41
N VAL A 203 -1.23 -18.09 7.44
CA VAL A 203 -2.16 -18.68 6.48
C VAL A 203 -1.82 -18.34 5.03
N GLN A 204 -1.44 -17.10 4.74
CA GLN A 204 -1.02 -16.70 3.40
C GLN A 204 0.28 -17.40 2.98
N ARG A 205 1.27 -17.46 3.87
CA ARG A 205 2.52 -18.15 3.59
C ARG A 205 2.27 -19.62 3.26
N ASP A 206 1.49 -20.31 4.08
CA ASP A 206 1.19 -21.75 3.90
C ASP A 206 0.40 -21.98 2.60
N ARG A 207 -0.51 -21.07 2.24
CA ARG A 207 -1.27 -21.11 0.96
C ARG A 207 -0.37 -21.01 -0.25
N TYR A 208 0.65 -20.16 -0.21
CA TYR A 208 1.54 -19.90 -1.36
C TYR A 208 2.84 -20.70 -1.32
N GLU A 209 3.11 -21.43 -0.21
CA GLU A 209 4.25 -22.32 -0.11
C GLU A 209 4.03 -23.53 -1.03
N GLY A 210 4.98 -23.78 -1.92
CA GLY A 210 4.86 -24.86 -2.92
C GLY A 210 4.14 -24.49 -4.21
N LEU A 211 3.54 -23.29 -4.32
CA LEU A 211 3.12 -22.76 -5.60
C LEU A 211 4.35 -22.18 -6.29
N ALA A 212 5.05 -23.02 -7.07
CA ALA A 212 6.11 -22.55 -7.94
C ALA A 212 5.53 -21.51 -8.93
N PRO A 213 6.26 -20.44 -9.26
CA PRO A 213 5.91 -19.64 -10.43
C PRO A 213 5.82 -20.58 -11.62
N ASP A 214 4.73 -20.48 -12.41
CA ASP A 214 4.59 -21.26 -13.65
C ASP A 214 5.90 -21.19 -14.42
N ASP A 215 6.39 -22.36 -14.87
CA ASP A 215 7.60 -22.54 -15.68
C ASP A 215 7.43 -21.89 -17.09
N GLU A 216 7.35 -20.58 -17.13
CA GLU A 216 7.59 -19.86 -18.38
C GLU A 216 9.08 -19.53 -18.51
N PRO A 217 9.68 -19.81 -19.68
CA PRO A 217 11.12 -19.70 -19.93
C PRO A 217 11.59 -18.24 -20.11
N ASP A 218 11.07 -17.31 -19.31
CA ASP A 218 11.55 -15.94 -19.33
C ASP A 218 12.58 -15.76 -18.20
N ASN A 219 13.79 -15.35 -18.59
CA ASN A 219 14.97 -15.14 -17.74
C ASN A 219 14.78 -14.04 -16.66
N THR A 220 13.53 -13.69 -16.36
CA THR A 220 13.17 -12.75 -15.29
C THR A 220 13.09 -13.49 -13.95
N ILE A 221 13.97 -13.16 -13.03
CA ILE A 221 13.90 -13.61 -11.63
C ILE A 221 12.55 -13.17 -11.05
N ARG A 222 11.56 -14.07 -11.06
CA ARG A 222 10.29 -13.84 -10.37
C ARG A 222 10.47 -14.08 -8.88
N LEU A 223 10.20 -13.08 -8.09
CA LEU A 223 10.17 -13.24 -6.63
C LEU A 223 8.93 -14.08 -6.26
N PRO A 224 9.05 -15.04 -5.32
CA PRO A 224 7.94 -15.90 -4.93
C PRO A 224 6.74 -15.08 -4.41
N ILE A 225 5.54 -15.57 -4.69
CA ILE A 225 4.30 -15.01 -4.15
C ILE A 225 4.21 -15.45 -2.68
N ARG A 226 3.95 -14.49 -1.79
CA ARG A 226 3.84 -14.73 -0.34
C ARG A 226 2.59 -14.11 0.28
N LEU A 227 1.95 -13.21 -0.46
CA LEU A 227 0.85 -12.40 0.03
C LEU A 227 -0.27 -12.38 -1.01
N ASN A 228 -1.51 -12.25 -0.54
CA ASN A 228 -2.67 -12.07 -1.40
C ASN A 228 -2.51 -10.87 -2.35
N ALA A 229 -1.86 -9.79 -1.88
CA ALA A 229 -1.58 -8.61 -2.68
C ALA A 229 -0.70 -8.88 -3.93
N GLN A 230 0.01 -10.00 -3.95
CA GLN A 230 0.91 -10.40 -5.03
C GLN A 230 0.28 -11.43 -5.99
N ALA A 231 -0.85 -12.03 -5.58
CA ALA A 231 -1.59 -12.98 -6.41
C ALA A 231 -2.28 -12.24 -7.56
N ASP A 232 -2.25 -12.82 -8.75
CA ASP A 232 -2.87 -12.26 -9.95
C ASP A 232 -3.43 -13.36 -10.87
N GLY A 233 -4.23 -12.97 -11.86
CA GLY A 233 -4.80 -13.84 -12.87
C GLY A 233 -5.50 -15.07 -12.28
N LYS A 234 -5.27 -16.24 -12.88
CA LYS A 234 -5.86 -17.52 -12.49
C LYS A 234 -5.60 -17.90 -11.03
N LEU A 235 -4.40 -17.57 -10.51
CA LEU A 235 -4.07 -17.85 -9.12
C LEU A 235 -4.95 -17.06 -8.17
N LEU A 236 -5.15 -15.76 -8.42
CA LEU A 236 -6.05 -14.94 -7.61
C LEU A 236 -7.49 -15.46 -7.66
N GLU A 237 -7.98 -15.81 -8.84
CA GLU A 237 -9.31 -16.38 -9.03
C GLU A 237 -9.49 -17.70 -8.25
N ALA A 238 -8.47 -18.55 -8.20
CA ALA A 238 -8.51 -19.79 -7.46
C ALA A 238 -8.52 -19.58 -5.94
N VAL A 239 -7.66 -18.70 -5.41
CA VAL A 239 -7.50 -18.52 -3.95
C VAL A 239 -8.52 -17.56 -3.32
N ALA A 240 -9.09 -16.64 -4.11
CA ALA A 240 -10.03 -15.62 -3.68
C ALA A 240 -11.43 -15.80 -4.28
N ASN A 241 -11.80 -17.00 -4.72
CA ASN A 241 -13.12 -17.28 -5.27
C ASN A 241 -14.21 -17.08 -4.21
N PRO A 242 -15.13 -16.11 -4.39
CA PRO A 242 -16.20 -15.90 -3.43
C PRO A 242 -17.27 -16.98 -3.52
N ASP A 243 -18.03 -17.14 -2.43
CA ASP A 243 -19.28 -17.92 -2.47
C ASP A 243 -20.28 -17.32 -3.48
N ASP A 244 -21.37 -18.02 -3.78
CA ASP A 244 -22.33 -17.60 -4.81
C ASP A 244 -22.94 -16.23 -4.49
N GLN A 245 -23.24 -15.95 -3.22
CA GLN A 245 -23.77 -14.67 -2.78
C GLN A 245 -22.74 -13.54 -2.91
N GLY A 246 -21.49 -13.80 -2.57
CA GLY A 246 -20.38 -12.85 -2.74
C GLY A 246 -20.09 -12.55 -4.21
N ARG A 247 -20.16 -13.57 -5.06
CA ARG A 247 -20.00 -13.45 -6.51
C ARG A 247 -21.11 -12.60 -7.15
N ALA A 248 -22.36 -12.85 -6.74
CA ALA A 248 -23.50 -12.04 -7.19
C ALA A 248 -23.35 -10.56 -6.77
N LEU A 249 -22.96 -10.32 -5.49
CA LEU A 249 -22.72 -8.97 -4.98
C LEU A 249 -21.59 -8.28 -5.75
N LEU A 250 -20.48 -8.96 -5.99
CA LEU A 250 -19.34 -8.39 -6.69
C LEU A 250 -19.68 -8.03 -8.14
N ARG A 251 -20.45 -8.89 -8.84
CA ARG A 251 -20.96 -8.60 -10.19
C ARG A 251 -21.82 -7.34 -10.20
N GLN A 252 -22.83 -7.27 -9.33
CA GLN A 252 -23.71 -6.11 -9.22
C GLN A 252 -22.96 -4.82 -8.90
N ALA A 253 -21.99 -4.89 -7.96
CA ALA A 253 -21.16 -3.75 -7.61
C ALA A 253 -20.27 -3.31 -8.78
N SER A 254 -19.69 -4.26 -9.53
CA SER A 254 -18.84 -3.98 -10.68
C SER A 254 -19.59 -3.20 -11.75
N GLU A 255 -20.85 -3.55 -12.02
CA GLU A 255 -21.72 -2.82 -12.97
C GLU A 255 -22.06 -1.42 -12.46
N ARG A 256 -22.48 -1.29 -11.19
CA ARG A 256 -22.89 -0.01 -10.60
C ARG A 256 -21.76 0.99 -10.40
N MET A 257 -20.57 0.51 -10.05
CA MET A 257 -19.40 1.32 -9.75
C MET A 257 -18.45 1.43 -10.95
N HIS A 258 -18.79 0.82 -12.09
CA HIS A 258 -17.94 0.77 -13.28
C HIS A 258 -16.50 0.33 -12.97
N LEU A 259 -16.37 -0.75 -12.18
CA LEU A 259 -15.06 -1.24 -11.81
C LEU A 259 -14.28 -1.72 -13.04
N SER A 260 -13.04 -1.27 -13.16
CA SER A 260 -12.10 -1.86 -14.12
C SER A 260 -11.78 -3.31 -13.74
N ALA A 261 -11.24 -4.11 -14.67
CA ALA A 261 -10.75 -5.46 -14.34
C ALA A 261 -9.71 -5.42 -13.19
N ARG A 262 -8.87 -4.38 -13.15
CA ARG A 262 -7.94 -4.15 -12.04
C ARG A 262 -8.68 -3.88 -10.74
N GLY A 263 -9.68 -3.03 -10.75
CA GLY A 263 -10.52 -2.73 -9.60
C GLY A 263 -11.21 -3.99 -9.04
N TYR A 264 -11.72 -4.84 -9.92
CA TYR A 264 -12.31 -6.14 -9.58
C TYR A 264 -11.30 -7.04 -8.85
N HIS A 265 -10.10 -7.25 -9.41
CA HIS A 265 -9.05 -8.06 -8.79
C HIS A 265 -8.58 -7.49 -7.44
N ARG A 266 -8.56 -6.16 -7.28
CA ARG A 266 -8.22 -5.53 -6.00
C ARG A 266 -9.26 -5.82 -4.92
N VAL A 267 -10.54 -5.78 -5.26
CA VAL A 267 -11.62 -6.17 -4.33
C VAL A 267 -11.42 -7.62 -3.89
N LEU A 268 -11.09 -8.54 -4.80
CA LEU A 268 -10.84 -9.94 -4.46
C LEU A 268 -9.64 -10.11 -3.53
N ARG A 269 -8.53 -9.41 -3.75
CA ARG A 269 -7.35 -9.44 -2.87
C ARG A 269 -7.66 -8.96 -1.46
N VAL A 270 -8.42 -7.87 -1.35
CA VAL A 270 -8.85 -7.33 -0.05
C VAL A 270 -9.82 -8.30 0.62
N ALA A 271 -10.84 -8.80 -0.10
CA ALA A 271 -11.82 -9.75 0.43
C ALA A 271 -11.15 -11.04 0.94
N ARG A 272 -10.15 -11.59 0.20
CA ARG A 272 -9.39 -12.76 0.67
C ARG A 272 -8.58 -12.42 1.93
N THR A 273 -8.00 -11.23 2.00
CA THR A 273 -7.23 -10.80 3.18
C THR A 273 -8.13 -10.62 4.41
N LEU A 274 -9.34 -10.10 4.24
CA LEU A 274 -10.34 -10.01 5.29
C LEU A 274 -10.73 -11.41 5.79
N ALA A 275 -10.96 -12.36 4.88
CA ALA A 275 -11.25 -13.74 5.24
C ALA A 275 -10.09 -14.40 6.01
N ASP A 276 -8.83 -14.11 5.64
CA ASP A 276 -7.66 -14.61 6.37
C ASP A 276 -7.56 -13.99 7.78
N LEU A 277 -7.92 -12.72 7.94
CA LEU A 277 -7.95 -12.04 9.25
C LEU A 277 -9.03 -12.62 10.18
N GLU A 278 -10.14 -13.10 9.63
CA GLU A 278 -11.20 -13.79 10.34
C GLU A 278 -10.93 -15.31 10.53
N ALA A 279 -9.81 -15.83 10.00
CA ALA A 279 -9.51 -17.25 9.94
C ALA A 279 -10.60 -18.07 9.20
N ALA A 280 -11.22 -17.49 8.18
CA ALA A 280 -12.25 -18.15 7.36
C ALA A 280 -11.60 -18.89 6.19
N ASP A 281 -12.09 -20.12 5.91
CA ASP A 281 -11.57 -20.95 4.82
C ASP A 281 -11.82 -20.33 3.44
N GLY A 282 -13.01 -19.76 3.24
CA GLY A 282 -13.44 -19.18 1.95
C GLY A 282 -13.81 -17.70 2.03
N VAL A 283 -13.86 -17.06 0.88
CA VAL A 283 -14.34 -15.69 0.76
C VAL A 283 -15.87 -15.70 0.72
N ARG A 284 -16.50 -15.09 1.73
CA ARG A 284 -17.94 -14.97 1.86
C ARG A 284 -18.44 -13.59 1.43
N ARG A 285 -19.77 -13.49 1.23
CA ARG A 285 -20.43 -12.22 0.88
C ARG A 285 -20.03 -11.04 1.79
N VAL A 286 -19.84 -11.29 3.10
CA VAL A 286 -19.47 -10.23 4.06
C VAL A 286 -18.09 -9.64 3.74
N HIS A 287 -17.11 -10.47 3.39
CA HIS A 287 -15.76 -10.02 3.03
C HIS A 287 -15.77 -9.19 1.74
N VAL A 288 -16.60 -9.60 0.76
CA VAL A 288 -16.77 -8.84 -0.49
C VAL A 288 -17.44 -7.48 -0.21
N ALA A 289 -18.47 -7.46 0.64
CA ALA A 289 -19.18 -6.22 1.00
C ALA A 289 -18.24 -5.22 1.70
N GLU A 290 -17.44 -5.70 2.65
CA GLU A 290 -16.46 -4.88 3.34
C GLU A 290 -15.36 -4.38 2.38
N ALA A 291 -14.79 -5.26 1.54
CA ALA A 291 -13.80 -4.87 0.55
C ALA A 291 -14.32 -3.79 -0.42
N LEU A 292 -15.59 -3.87 -0.83
CA LEU A 292 -16.24 -2.88 -1.67
C LEU A 292 -16.43 -1.54 -0.94
N SER A 293 -16.64 -1.53 0.38
CA SER A 293 -16.79 -0.30 1.14
C SER A 293 -15.53 0.56 1.09
N TYR A 294 -14.35 -0.05 1.02
CA TYR A 294 -13.06 0.64 0.90
C TYR A 294 -12.78 1.18 -0.51
N ARG A 295 -13.59 0.83 -1.52
CA ARG A 295 -13.42 1.35 -2.90
C ARG A 295 -14.23 2.60 -3.17
N ARG A 296 -15.10 3.02 -2.26
CA ARG A 296 -15.88 4.23 -2.40
C ARG A 296 -14.98 5.44 -2.17
N LEU A 297 -14.45 6.02 -3.24
CA LEU A 297 -14.10 7.43 -3.22
C LEU A 297 -15.43 8.17 -3.08
N HIS A 298 -15.71 8.78 -1.94
CA HIS A 298 -16.69 9.82 -1.87
C HIS A 298 -16.09 11.02 -2.63
N THR A 299 -16.17 10.99 -3.96
CA THR A 299 -16.15 12.22 -4.75
C THR A 299 -17.29 13.05 -4.18
N VAL A 300 -16.94 14.21 -3.64
CA VAL A 300 -17.92 15.21 -3.22
C VAL A 300 -18.78 15.49 -4.45
N ALA A 301 -20.04 14.99 -4.42
CA ALA A 301 -21.05 15.33 -5.40
C ALA A 301 -21.56 16.74 -5.10
#